data_84fba902f7b71197988e06fd7a9aab3b
#
_entry.id   84fba902f7b71197988e06fd7a9aab3b
#
_cell.length_a   1.000
_cell.length_b   1.000
_cell.length_c   1.000
_cell.angle_alpha   90.00
_cell.angle_beta   90.00
_cell.angle_gamma   90.00
#
_symmetry.space_group_name_H-M   'P 1'
#
loop_
_entity.id
_entity.type
_entity.pdbx_description
1 polymer ?
#
loop_
_entity_poly.entity_id
_entity_poly.type
_entity_poly.pdbx_seq_one_letter_code
_entity_poly.pdbx_strand_id
1 'polypeptide(L)' 'MKQSGNITDDFLLVSRLKLGETIREIREKKGYNQEQLANMMKISRTTISKIENGKFNCSMDYLSKFSWFLDFEITIK' A
#
# COMPACT_ATOMS: atom_id res chain seq x y z
N MET A 1 1.07 1.39 -24.02
CA MET A 1 1.46 1.96 -23.84
C MET A 1 2.37 2.47 -23.52
N LYS A 2 2.79 2.95 -23.49
CA LYS A 2 3.41 3.52 -23.15
C LYS A 2 4.18 4.47 -23.42
N GLN A 3 4.44 4.79 -22.88
CA GLN A 3 4.89 5.98 -23.25
C GLN A 3 6.33 6.09 -23.22
N SER A 4 6.95 6.93 -23.97
CA SER A 4 8.38 7.02 -24.04
C SER A 4 8.94 8.15 -23.21
N GLY A 5 8.18 8.83 -22.44
CA GLY A 5 8.66 9.93 -21.65
C GLY A 5 9.11 9.52 -20.27
N ASN A 6 9.58 10.49 -19.50
CA ASN A 6 9.91 10.26 -18.10
C ASN A 6 8.64 10.13 -17.29
N ILE A 7 8.73 9.34 -16.24
CA ILE A 7 7.62 9.23 -15.31
C ILE A 7 7.50 10.55 -14.56
N THR A 8 6.28 11.00 -14.32
CA THR A 8 6.04 12.28 -13.65
C THR A 8 5.77 12.06 -12.17
N ASP A 9 6.01 13.12 -11.39
CA ASP A 9 5.68 13.09 -9.96
C ASP A 9 4.18 12.89 -9.75
N ASP A 10 3.36 13.50 -10.61
CA ASP A 10 1.91 13.34 -10.52
C ASP A 10 1.49 11.89 -10.71
N PHE A 11 2.10 11.21 -11.67
CA PHE A 11 1.80 9.81 -11.92
C PHE A 11 2.17 8.96 -10.69
N LEU A 12 3.34 9.23 -10.11
CA LEU A 12 3.78 8.50 -8.92
C LEU A 12 2.85 8.73 -7.75
N LEU A 13 2.43 9.98 -7.56
CA LEU A 13 1.51 10.31 -6.47
C LEU A 13 0.18 9.58 -6.64
N VAL A 14 -0.39 9.62 -7.84
CA VAL A 14 -1.65 8.96 -8.11
C VAL A 14 -1.54 7.45 -7.87
N SER A 15 -0.42 6.86 -8.29
CA SER A 15 -0.20 5.42 -8.10
C SER A 15 -0.13 5.07 -6.61
N ARG A 16 0.57 5.89 -5.82
CA ARG A 16 0.67 5.66 -4.38
C ARG A 16 -0.69 5.80 -3.70
N LEU A 17 -1.47 6.80 -4.12
CA LEU A 17 -2.81 7.01 -3.56
C LEU A 17 -3.72 5.83 -3.85
N LYS A 18 -3.68 5.31 -5.07
CA LYS A 18 -4.50 4.16 -5.45
C LYS A 18 -4.10 2.92 -4.67
N LEU A 19 -2.81 2.69 -4.55
CA LEU A 19 -2.32 1.54 -3.79
C LEU A 19 -2.73 1.66 -2.32
N GLY A 20 -2.53 2.84 -1.74
CA GLY A 20 -2.88 3.08 -0.35
C GLY A 20 -4.36 2.89 -0.08
N GLU A 21 -5.19 3.38 -1.00
CA GLU A 21 -6.63 3.24 -0.89
C GLU A 21 -7.04 1.76 -0.94
N THR A 22 -6.44 1.01 -1.84
CA THR A 22 -6.71 -0.42 -1.97
C THR A 22 -6.31 -1.17 -0.70
N ILE A 23 -5.15 -0.86 -0.16
CA ILE A 23 -4.68 -1.48 1.07
C ILE A 23 -5.66 -1.18 2.22
N ARG A 24 -6.09 0.07 2.32
CA ARG A 24 -7.04 0.44 3.36
C ARG A 24 -8.35 -0.31 3.23
N GLU A 25 -8.87 -0.42 2.01
CA GLU A 25 -10.12 -1.12 1.78
C GLU A 25 -10.02 -2.58 2.19
N ILE A 26 -8.93 -3.23 1.82
CA ILE A 26 -8.73 -4.64 2.19
C ILE A 26 -8.59 -4.78 3.70
N ARG A 27 -7.82 -3.88 4.33
CA ARG A 27 -7.64 -3.89 5.78
C ARG A 27 -8.98 -3.77 6.51
N GLU A 28 -9.79 -2.80 6.08
CA GLU A 28 -11.09 -2.56 6.72
C GLU A 28 -12.03 -3.74 6.49
N LYS A 29 -11.99 -4.31 5.32
CA LYS A 29 -12.80 -5.47 4.99
C LYS A 29 -12.45 -6.67 5.86
N LYS A 30 -11.18 -6.81 6.23
CA LYS A 30 -10.74 -7.87 7.11
C LYS A 30 -10.99 -7.57 8.59
N GLY A 31 -11.47 -6.36 8.89
CA GLY A 31 -11.83 -6.00 10.26
C GLY A 31 -10.70 -5.47 11.11
N TYR A 32 -9.58 -5.07 10.49
CA TYR A 32 -8.45 -4.55 11.25
C TYR A 32 -8.42 -3.03 11.21
N ASN A 33 -8.10 -2.39 12.35
CA ASN A 33 -7.74 -0.98 12.33
C ASN A 33 -6.24 -0.87 12.06
N GLN A 34 -5.77 0.37 11.89
CA GLN A 34 -4.35 0.59 11.55
C GLN A 34 -3.41 0.07 12.62
N GLU A 35 -3.78 0.25 13.88
CA GLU A 35 -2.92 -0.16 14.98
C GLU A 35 -2.81 -1.68 15.06
N GLN A 36 -3.92 -2.37 14.86
CA GLN A 36 -3.91 -3.83 14.86
C GLN A 36 -3.01 -4.37 13.77
N LEU A 37 -3.15 -3.83 12.57
CA LEU A 37 -2.33 -4.28 11.45
C LEU A 37 -0.86 -3.95 11.69
N ALA A 38 -0.57 -2.77 12.21
CA ALA A 38 0.81 -2.37 12.52
C ALA A 38 1.44 -3.35 13.50
N ASN A 39 0.70 -3.73 14.54
CA ASN A 39 1.20 -4.68 15.52
C ASN A 39 1.47 -6.04 14.89
N MET A 40 0.57 -6.50 14.03
CA MET A 40 0.76 -7.78 13.34
C MET A 40 1.99 -7.76 12.44
N MET A 41 2.21 -6.66 11.73
CA MET A 41 3.32 -6.52 10.80
C MET A 41 4.61 -6.07 11.49
N LYS A 42 4.54 -5.71 12.75
CA LYS A 42 5.68 -5.21 13.53
C LYS A 42 6.29 -3.97 12.90
N ILE A 43 5.42 -3.07 12.47
CA ILE A 43 5.82 -1.75 11.96
C ILE A 43 5.00 -0.70 12.70
N SER A 44 5.35 0.57 12.50
CA SER A 44 4.63 1.63 13.19
C SER A 44 3.29 1.91 12.53
N ARG A 45 2.32 2.31 13.33
CA ARG A 45 1.03 2.75 12.81
C ARG A 45 1.21 3.93 11.87
N THR A 46 2.16 4.80 12.16
CA THR A 46 2.46 5.95 11.31
C THR A 46 2.86 5.51 9.90
N THR A 47 3.62 4.42 9.79
CA THR A 47 4.01 3.90 8.48
C THR A 47 2.79 3.43 7.70
N ILE A 48 1.88 2.72 8.36
CA ILE A 48 0.64 2.28 7.68
C ILE A 48 -0.18 3.48 7.23
N SER A 49 -0.32 4.47 8.11
CA SER A 49 -1.08 5.68 7.77
C SER A 49 -0.48 6.39 6.56
N LYS A 50 0.84 6.51 6.52
CA LYS A 50 1.50 7.15 5.38
C LYS A 50 1.31 6.38 4.09
N ILE A 51 1.38 5.06 4.15
CA ILE A 51 1.17 4.22 2.97
C ILE A 51 -0.26 4.38 2.47
N GLU A 52 -1.24 4.32 3.37
CA GLU A 52 -2.64 4.44 2.99
C GLU A 52 -2.98 5.82 2.44
N ASN A 53 -2.22 6.83 2.82
CA ASN A 53 -2.44 8.20 2.35
C ASN A 53 -1.54 8.58 1.17
N GLY A 54 -0.82 7.63 0.61
CA GLY A 54 0.00 7.86 -0.57
C GLY A 54 1.26 8.66 -0.28
N LYS A 55 1.70 8.71 0.96
CA LYS A 55 2.84 9.53 1.37
C LYS A 55 4.10 8.72 1.65
N PHE A 56 4.10 7.46 1.29
CA PHE A 56 5.22 6.58 1.57
C PHE A 56 5.53 5.78 0.32
N ASN A 57 6.81 5.64 0.02
CA ASN A 57 7.23 4.82 -1.10
C ASN A 57 7.20 3.35 -0.68
N CYS A 58 6.07 2.70 -0.95
CA CYS A 58 5.85 1.33 -0.53
C CYS A 58 6.71 0.39 -1.36
N SER A 59 7.72 -0.18 -0.73
CA SER A 59 8.61 -1.11 -1.41
C SER A 59 7.90 -2.42 -1.69
N MET A 60 8.51 -3.23 -2.55
CA MET A 60 7.98 -4.55 -2.85
C MET A 60 7.94 -5.42 -1.59
N ASP A 61 8.92 -5.25 -0.70
CA ASP A 61 8.93 -6.00 0.55
C ASP A 61 7.73 -5.63 1.43
N TYR A 62 7.44 -4.34 1.55
CA TYR A 62 6.27 -3.92 2.29
C TYR A 62 4.99 -4.44 1.65
N LEU A 63 4.90 -4.34 0.33
CA LEU A 63 3.73 -4.82 -0.37
C LEU A 63 3.53 -6.31 -0.15
N SER A 64 4.61 -7.08 -0.18
CA SER A 64 4.55 -8.52 0.08
C SER A 64 4.10 -8.81 1.51
N LYS A 65 4.55 -8.01 2.47
CA LYS A 65 4.10 -8.17 3.85
C LYS A 65 2.60 -7.89 3.99
N PHE A 66 2.11 -6.83 3.35
CA PHE A 66 0.68 -6.57 3.34
C PHE A 66 -0.08 -7.73 2.73
N SER A 67 0.43 -8.25 1.62
CA SER A 67 -0.19 -9.39 0.93
C SER A 67 -0.31 -10.59 1.88
N TRP A 68 0.75 -10.88 2.63
CA TRP A 68 0.76 -11.99 3.57
C TRP A 68 -0.24 -11.80 4.70
N PHE A 69 -0.19 -10.64 5.36
CA PHE A 69 -1.01 -10.42 6.54
C PHE A 69 -2.48 -10.16 6.22
N LEU A 70 -2.76 -9.56 5.06
CA LEU A 70 -4.12 -9.27 4.64
C LEU A 70 -4.69 -10.33 3.69
N ASP A 71 -3.87 -11.32 3.34
CA ASP A 71 -4.31 -12.48 2.56
C ASP A 71 -4.89 -12.07 1.20
N PHE A 72 -4.08 -11.40 0.40
CA PHE A 72 -4.44 -11.12 -0.99
C PHE A 72 -3.27 -11.43 -1.90
N GLU A 73 -3.57 -11.57 -3.18
CA GLU A 73 -2.56 -11.86 -4.18
C GLU A 73 -2.12 -10.62 -4.90
N ILE A 74 -0.82 -10.53 -5.16
CA ILE A 74 -0.29 -9.48 -6.02
C ILE A 74 -0.24 -10.05 -7.42
N THR A 75 -0.98 -9.42 -8.34
CA THR A 75 -1.04 -9.88 -9.72
C THR A 75 -0.49 -8.81 -10.64
N ILE A 76 0.43 -9.21 -11.50
CA ILE A 76 1.01 -8.31 -12.48
C ILE A 76 0.63 -8.80 -13.87
N LYS A 77 0.09 -7.90 -14.66
CA LYS A 77 -0.35 -8.22 -16.02
C LYS A 77 0.45 -7.47 -17.04
#